data_d782d7642c2b02a82fbadcfd0c3b9266
#
_entry.id   d782d7642c2b02a82fbadcfd0c3b9266
#
_cell.length_a   1.000
_cell.length_b   1.000
_cell.length_c   1.000
_cell.angle_alpha   90.00
_cell.angle_beta   90.00
_cell.angle_gamma   90.00
#
_symmetry.space_group_name_H-M   'P 1'
#
loop_
_entity.id
_entity.type
_entity.pdbx_description
1 polymer ?
#
loop_
_entity_poly.entity_id
_entity_poly.type
_entity_poly.pdbx_seq_one_letter_code
_entity_poly.pdbx_strand_id
1 'polypeptide(L)' 'MEFDFNDYTQTIMNIHIKNPDCYYNVRDAMHYNVMEGWQPTQQDVLDLINEWKHPDPQAMKLRDEMFGQK' A
#
# COMPACT_ATOMS: atom_id res chain seq x y z
N MET A 1 -11.62 -10.59 -6.12
CA MET A 1 -11.70 -10.56 -4.67
C MET A 1 -11.24 -9.23 -4.11
N GLU A 2 -11.97 -8.73 -3.13
CA GLU A 2 -11.71 -7.41 -2.60
C GLU A 2 -11.39 -7.50 -1.12
N PHE A 3 -10.91 -6.40 -0.59
CA PHE A 3 -10.64 -6.28 0.83
C PHE A 3 -11.50 -5.17 1.40
N ASP A 4 -11.69 -5.20 2.72
CA ASP A 4 -12.48 -4.19 3.40
C ASP A 4 -11.74 -2.87 3.46
N PHE A 5 -12.38 -1.82 3.00
CA PHE A 5 -11.83 -0.49 3.15
C PHE A 5 -12.96 0.52 3.14
N ASN A 6 -12.69 1.68 3.72
CA ASN A 6 -13.68 2.76 3.79
C ASN A 6 -12.97 4.09 3.60
N ASP A 7 -13.22 4.72 2.46
CA ASP A 7 -12.59 6.00 2.13
C ASP A 7 -13.02 7.10 3.10
N TYR A 8 -14.20 6.95 3.61
CA TYR A 8 -14.78 7.95 4.50
C TYR A 8 -14.06 8.01 5.84
N THR A 9 -13.80 6.85 6.40
CA THR A 9 -13.13 6.75 7.69
C THR A 9 -11.64 6.53 7.54
N GLN A 10 -11.16 6.36 6.33
CA GLN A 10 -9.77 6.08 6.02
C GLN A 10 -9.28 4.83 6.75
N THR A 11 -10.08 3.77 6.63
CA THR A 11 -9.71 2.47 7.21
C THR A 11 -9.54 1.44 6.12
N ILE A 12 -8.58 0.55 6.32
CA ILE A 12 -8.37 -0.60 5.46
C ILE A 12 -8.21 -1.80 6.36
N MET A 13 -9.11 -2.79 6.19
CA MET A 13 -9.12 -4.00 6.98
C MET A 13 -9.05 -3.68 8.48
N ASN A 14 -9.86 -2.70 8.90
CA ASN A 14 -9.98 -2.24 10.28
C ASN A 14 -8.75 -1.49 10.80
N ILE A 15 -7.84 -1.13 9.92
CA ILE A 15 -6.68 -0.34 10.31
C ILE A 15 -6.91 1.10 9.86
N HIS A 16 -6.93 2.02 10.83
CA HIS A 16 -7.15 3.43 10.56
C HIS A 16 -5.86 4.10 10.12
N ILE A 17 -5.90 4.79 9.00
CA ILE A 17 -4.76 5.51 8.46
C ILE A 17 -5.06 6.99 8.50
N LYS A 18 -4.33 7.70 9.33
CA LYS A 18 -4.63 9.08 9.65
C LYS A 18 -4.37 10.01 8.47
N ASN A 19 -3.27 9.79 7.78
CA ASN A 19 -2.87 10.65 6.67
C ASN A 19 -3.58 10.22 5.39
N PRO A 20 -4.35 11.13 4.75
CA PRO A 20 -5.09 10.73 3.54
C PRO A 20 -4.19 10.32 2.40
N ASP A 21 -3.04 10.95 2.25
CA ASP A 21 -2.12 10.56 1.18
C ASP A 21 -1.62 9.14 1.40
N CYS A 22 -1.30 8.81 2.65
CA CYS A 22 -0.88 7.47 2.99
C CYS A 22 -2.02 6.48 2.75
N TYR A 23 -3.22 6.85 3.15
CA TYR A 23 -4.39 5.99 2.98
C TYR A 23 -4.57 5.62 1.51
N TYR A 24 -4.59 6.61 0.63
CA TYR A 24 -4.82 6.33 -0.79
C TYR A 24 -3.68 5.53 -1.39
N ASN A 25 -2.46 5.81 -0.95
CA ASN A 25 -1.31 5.06 -1.44
C ASN A 25 -1.40 3.59 -1.06
N VAL A 26 -1.72 3.33 0.20
CA VAL A 26 -1.85 1.95 0.69
C VAL A 26 -3.03 1.26 0.01
N ARG A 27 -4.15 1.97 -0.11
CA ARG A 27 -5.32 1.39 -0.73
C ARG A 27 -5.03 0.97 -2.17
N ASP A 28 -4.38 1.83 -2.93
CA ASP A 28 -4.06 1.52 -4.32
C ASP A 28 -3.11 0.33 -4.41
N ALA A 29 -2.13 0.28 -3.52
CA ALA A 29 -1.20 -0.84 -3.51
C ALA A 29 -1.91 -2.14 -3.18
N MET A 30 -2.86 -2.10 -2.25
CA MET A 30 -3.63 -3.29 -1.90
C MET A 30 -4.49 -3.75 -3.07
N HIS A 31 -5.11 -2.81 -3.77
CA HIS A 31 -5.88 -3.15 -4.97
C HIS A 31 -5.01 -3.84 -6.01
N TYR A 32 -3.82 -3.31 -6.20
CA TYR A 32 -2.89 -3.87 -7.16
C TYR A 32 -2.54 -5.31 -6.79
N ASN A 33 -2.26 -5.53 -5.52
CA ASN A 33 -1.91 -6.86 -5.05
C ASN A 33 -3.06 -7.83 -5.25
N VAL A 34 -4.28 -7.39 -4.98
CA VAL A 34 -5.44 -8.25 -5.17
C VAL A 34 -5.61 -8.62 -6.65
N MET A 35 -5.37 -7.66 -7.54
CA MET A 35 -5.46 -7.93 -8.97
C MET A 35 -4.42 -8.95 -9.42
N GLU A 36 -3.30 -9.01 -8.71
CA GLU A 36 -2.26 -9.98 -9.02
C GLU A 36 -2.51 -11.34 -8.39
N GLY A 37 -3.61 -11.48 -7.69
CA GLY A 37 -3.96 -12.75 -7.07
C GLY A 37 -3.51 -12.92 -5.64
N TRP A 38 -3.00 -11.87 -5.03
CA TRP A 38 -2.58 -11.92 -3.63
C TRP A 38 -3.77 -11.85 -2.70
N GLN A 39 -3.65 -12.55 -1.60
CA GLN A 39 -4.69 -12.48 -0.57
C GLN A 39 -4.33 -11.37 0.41
N PRO A 40 -5.17 -10.33 0.53
CA PRO A 40 -4.84 -9.21 1.40
C PRO A 40 -4.90 -9.61 2.86
N THR A 41 -3.97 -9.07 3.65
CA THR A 41 -3.94 -9.28 5.09
C THR A 41 -3.68 -7.96 5.78
N GLN A 42 -3.99 -7.92 7.09
CA GLN A 42 -3.70 -6.72 7.87
C GLN A 42 -2.21 -6.44 7.93
N GLN A 43 -1.41 -7.48 7.93
CA GLN A 43 0.04 -7.30 7.95
C GLN A 43 0.50 -6.58 6.69
N ASP A 44 -0.11 -6.88 5.56
CA ASP A 44 0.23 -6.18 4.31
C ASP A 44 -0.05 -4.70 4.44
N VAL A 45 -1.18 -4.35 5.06
CA VAL A 45 -1.52 -2.95 5.27
C VAL A 45 -0.47 -2.26 6.14
N LEU A 46 -0.09 -2.91 7.24
CA LEU A 46 0.89 -2.35 8.15
C LEU A 46 2.25 -2.18 7.48
N ASP A 47 2.64 -3.15 6.68
CA ASP A 47 3.90 -3.07 5.95
C ASP A 47 3.91 -1.91 4.97
N LEU A 48 2.81 -1.71 4.28
CA LEU A 48 2.71 -0.61 3.32
C LEU A 48 2.72 0.74 4.01
N ILE A 49 2.06 0.83 5.15
CA ILE A 49 2.09 2.08 5.93
C ILE A 49 3.51 2.37 6.37
N ASN A 50 4.21 1.35 6.84
CA ASN A 50 5.58 1.53 7.30
C ASN A 50 6.49 1.96 6.15
N GLU A 51 6.31 1.36 4.99
CA GLU A 51 7.07 1.75 3.81
C GLU A 51 6.82 3.20 3.43
N TRP A 52 5.59 3.63 3.54
CA TRP A 52 5.25 5.00 3.19
C TRP A 52 5.92 5.98 4.14
N LYS A 53 5.94 5.65 5.43
CA LYS A 53 6.54 6.51 6.45
C LYS A 53 8.06 6.49 6.41
N HIS A 54 8.62 5.34 6.13
CA HIS A 54 10.06 5.13 6.17
C HIS A 54 10.53 4.42 4.91
N PRO A 55 10.53 5.13 3.78
CA PRO A 55 10.92 4.49 2.53
C PRO A 55 12.36 4.04 2.56
N ASP A 56 12.59 2.87 2.02
CA ASP A 56 13.94 2.31 1.91
C ASP A 56 14.59 2.86 0.65
N PRO A 57 15.65 3.65 0.79
CA PRO A 57 16.30 4.25 -0.41
C PRO A 57 16.79 3.19 -1.39
N GLN A 58 17.24 2.05 -0.88
CA GLN A 58 17.71 1.00 -1.78
C GLN A 58 16.57 0.38 -2.57
N ALA A 59 15.46 0.12 -1.91
CA ALA A 59 14.31 -0.44 -2.59
C ALA A 59 13.78 0.52 -3.64
N MET A 60 13.74 1.80 -3.32
CA MET A 60 13.29 2.80 -4.27
C MET A 60 14.22 2.89 -5.46
N LYS A 61 15.51 2.81 -5.22
CA LYS A 61 16.49 2.87 -6.30
C LYS A 61 16.33 1.67 -7.23
N LEU A 62 16.16 0.50 -6.66
CA LEU A 62 15.97 -0.69 -7.47
C LEU A 62 14.71 -0.59 -8.32
N ARG A 63 13.65 -0.09 -7.72
CA ARG A 63 12.39 0.08 -8.43
C ARG A 63 12.56 1.02 -9.61
N ASP A 64 13.28 2.13 -9.40
CA ASP A 64 13.51 3.08 -10.46
C ASP A 64 14.28 2.45 -11.60
N GLU A 65 15.27 1.63 -11.27
CA GLU A 65 16.06 0.96 -12.29
C GLU A 65 15.22 -0.01 -13.09
N MET A 66 14.26 -0.66 -12.44
CA MET A 66 13.44 -1.66 -13.12
C MET A 66 12.31 -1.03 -13.92
N PHE A 67 11.73 0.04 -13.43
CA PHE A 67 10.55 0.63 -14.05
C PHE A 67 10.80 2.00 -14.64
N GLY A 68 11.72 2.74 -14.08
CA GLY A 68 12.02 4.09 -14.54
C GLY A 68 12.96 4.15 -15.70
N GLN A 69 13.39 3.03 -16.16
CA GLN A 69 14.29 2.96 -17.29
C GLN A 69 13.66 3.48 -18.53
N LYS A 70 14.33 4.23 -19.25
CA LYS A 70 13.78 4.68 -20.53
C LYS A 70 14.74 4.45 -21.62
#